data_dcff641403369fcc25d297adf0436e6f
#
_entry.id   dcff641403369fcc25d297adf0436e6f
#
_cell.length_a   1.000
_cell.length_b   1.000
_cell.length_c   1.000
_cell.angle_alpha   90.00
_cell.angle_beta   90.00
_cell.angle_gamma   90.00
#
_symmetry.space_group_name_H-M   'P 1'
#
loop_
_entity.id
_entity.type
_entity.pdbx_description
1 polymer ?
#
loop_
_entity_poly.entity_id
_entity_poly.type
_entity_poly.pdbx_seq_one_letter_code
_entity_poly.pdbx_strand_id
1 'polypeptide(L)'
;MSEDVGVATRDNTAWIAAMRMCREFGVSRDYQIEIEKNIPPQSGLGGSSSDAASVILALCSLWEVGASDERVVSVARSVGADVAFFLDPRPSYLAGAGDVLVESYPELGDVPILLVRPRAGVPTADAFGAFDERPASPRDARAMRDALSRGDLEAVCDGLYNNLGPAALRIVPEDAVVCEWLGRQEGVRGLCVTGSGSCVFAVCDTHERACDLAGHALDTQGWWSCATMTVGSGAQFC
;
A
#
# COMPACT_ATOMS: atom_id res chain seq x y z
N MET A 1 4.64 2.47 23.38
CA MET A 1 3.19 2.30 23.62
C MET A 1 2.56 2.15 22.24
N SER A 2 1.96 1.01 21.96
CA SER A 2 1.16 0.84 20.73
C SER A 2 -0.01 1.82 20.79
N GLU A 3 -0.14 2.70 19.80
CA GLU A 3 -1.31 3.58 19.71
C GLU A 3 -2.56 2.72 19.50
N ASP A 4 -3.59 2.99 20.30
CA ASP A 4 -4.91 2.40 20.08
C ASP A 4 -5.45 3.00 18.77
N VAL A 5 -5.51 2.18 17.73
CA VAL A 5 -6.05 2.60 16.41
C VAL A 5 -7.58 2.72 16.39
N GLY A 6 -8.24 2.56 17.54
CA GLY A 6 -9.70 2.73 17.69
C GLY A 6 -10.56 1.71 16.96
N VAL A 7 -9.99 0.58 16.55
CA VAL A 7 -10.71 -0.51 15.88
C VAL A 7 -10.96 -1.64 16.87
N ALA A 8 -12.22 -2.04 17.05
CA ALA A 8 -12.54 -3.19 17.89
C ALA A 8 -11.86 -4.45 17.36
N THR A 9 -11.34 -5.30 18.25
CA THR A 9 -10.59 -6.51 17.88
C THR A 9 -11.32 -7.36 16.81
N ARG A 10 -12.62 -7.52 16.91
CA ARG A 10 -13.44 -8.28 15.96
C ARG A 10 -13.51 -7.67 14.55
N ASP A 11 -13.23 -6.38 14.43
CA ASP A 11 -13.28 -5.62 13.16
C ASP A 11 -11.87 -5.41 12.58
N ASN A 12 -10.83 -5.85 13.30
CA ASN A 12 -9.46 -5.79 12.82
C ASN A 12 -9.22 -6.86 11.74
N THR A 13 -8.72 -6.46 10.59
CA THR A 13 -8.48 -7.33 9.43
C THR A 13 -7.53 -8.50 9.73
N ALA A 14 -6.50 -8.28 10.55
CA ALA A 14 -5.58 -9.33 10.98
C ALA A 14 -6.28 -10.38 11.84
N TRP A 15 -7.17 -9.96 12.75
CA TRP A 15 -8.01 -10.87 13.53
C TRP A 15 -8.98 -11.64 12.63
N ILE A 16 -9.67 -10.96 11.72
CA ILE A 16 -10.58 -11.58 10.75
C ILE A 16 -9.86 -12.64 9.94
N ALA A 17 -8.64 -12.32 9.46
CA ALA A 17 -7.79 -13.25 8.71
C ALA A 17 -7.49 -14.51 9.52
N ALA A 18 -7.02 -14.36 10.78
CA ALA A 18 -6.75 -15.51 11.66
C ALA A 18 -7.97 -16.39 11.88
N MET A 19 -9.12 -15.79 12.16
CA MET A 19 -10.36 -16.54 12.40
C MET A 19 -10.85 -17.28 11.16
N ARG A 20 -10.71 -16.68 9.96
CA ARG A 20 -11.08 -17.35 8.70
C ARG A 20 -10.13 -18.49 8.36
N MET A 21 -8.82 -18.31 8.58
CA MET A 21 -7.81 -19.36 8.44
C MET A 21 -8.12 -20.54 9.38
N CYS A 22 -8.34 -20.28 10.67
CA CYS A 22 -8.69 -21.33 11.64
C CYS A 22 -9.94 -22.11 11.23
N ARG A 23 -10.97 -21.40 10.75
CA ARG A 23 -12.22 -22.02 10.28
C ARG A 23 -12.00 -22.89 9.05
N GLU A 24 -11.26 -22.39 8.06
CA GLU A 24 -11.01 -23.08 6.79
C GLU A 24 -10.22 -24.37 6.98
N PHE A 25 -9.21 -24.33 7.87
CA PHE A 25 -8.34 -25.47 8.13
C PHE A 25 -8.79 -26.34 9.31
N GLY A 26 -9.92 -26.03 9.94
CA GLY A 26 -10.46 -26.81 11.07
C GLY A 26 -9.55 -26.77 12.30
N VAL A 27 -8.75 -25.73 12.47
CA VAL A 27 -7.82 -25.57 13.58
C VAL A 27 -8.50 -24.80 14.71
N SER A 28 -8.54 -25.41 15.91
CA SER A 28 -9.02 -24.75 17.12
C SER A 28 -7.85 -24.60 18.09
N ARG A 29 -7.21 -23.44 18.04
CA ARG A 29 -6.11 -23.06 18.95
C ARG A 29 -6.27 -21.59 19.30
N ASP A 30 -5.78 -21.21 20.49
CA ASP A 30 -5.69 -19.82 20.89
C ASP A 30 -4.38 -19.23 20.37
N TYR A 31 -4.49 -18.09 19.72
CA TYR A 31 -3.34 -17.30 19.24
C TYR A 31 -3.40 -15.91 19.86
N GLN A 32 -2.26 -15.39 20.23
CA GLN A 32 -2.10 -13.97 20.55
C GLN A 32 -1.47 -13.31 19.33
N ILE A 33 -2.10 -12.23 18.85
CA ILE A 33 -1.59 -11.41 17.74
C ILE A 33 -1.26 -10.05 18.33
N GLU A 34 -0.01 -9.65 18.20
CA GLU A 34 0.47 -8.32 18.55
C GLU A 34 0.89 -7.59 17.27
N ILE A 35 0.41 -6.37 17.09
CA ILE A 35 0.67 -5.57 15.89
C ILE A 35 1.23 -4.23 16.34
N GLU A 36 2.47 -3.97 15.95
CA GLU A 36 3.07 -2.64 16.06
C GLU A 36 2.77 -1.84 14.79
N LYS A 37 1.99 -0.75 14.93
CA LYS A 37 1.55 0.05 13.79
C LYS A 37 2.50 1.22 13.54
N ASN A 38 3.28 1.13 12.46
CA ASN A 38 4.17 2.21 11.98
C ASN A 38 3.59 2.95 10.76
N ILE A 39 2.67 2.31 10.03
CA ILE A 39 1.98 2.91 8.90
C ILE A 39 0.69 3.58 9.41
N PRO A 40 0.50 4.90 9.19
CA PRO A 40 -0.70 5.60 9.61
C PRO A 40 -1.97 4.99 8.99
N PRO A 41 -3.07 4.92 9.72
CA PRO A 41 -4.34 4.45 9.15
C PRO A 41 -4.85 5.42 8.07
N GLN A 42 -5.65 4.92 7.13
CA GLN A 42 -6.25 5.71 6.05
C GLN A 42 -5.23 6.49 5.21
N SER A 43 -4.08 5.87 4.96
CA SER A 43 -2.97 6.44 4.19
C SER A 43 -2.93 5.96 2.73
N GLY A 44 -3.73 4.97 2.34
CA GLY A 44 -3.65 4.35 1.02
C GLY A 44 -2.43 3.45 0.80
N LEU A 45 -1.70 3.10 1.87
CA LEU A 45 -0.49 2.26 1.82
C LEU A 45 -0.76 0.76 2.03
N GLY A 46 -2.01 0.35 2.16
CA GLY A 46 -2.36 -1.06 2.35
C GLY A 46 -1.95 -1.67 3.70
N GLY A 47 -1.64 -0.86 4.71
CA GLY A 47 -1.10 -1.34 5.99
C GLY A 47 -1.95 -2.40 6.68
N SER A 48 -3.27 -2.23 6.72
CA SER A 48 -4.17 -3.22 7.33
C SER A 48 -4.22 -4.54 6.52
N SER A 49 -4.10 -4.45 5.20
CA SER A 49 -4.06 -5.62 4.31
C SER A 49 -2.74 -6.38 4.44
N SER A 50 -1.65 -5.65 4.58
CA SER A 50 -0.32 -6.21 4.85
C SER A 50 -0.26 -6.92 6.21
N ASP A 51 -0.86 -6.33 7.29
CA ASP A 51 -0.97 -6.97 8.59
C ASP A 51 -1.76 -8.30 8.49
N ALA A 52 -2.90 -8.29 7.79
CA ALA A 52 -3.72 -9.47 7.60
C ALA A 52 -2.98 -10.57 6.82
N ALA A 53 -2.29 -10.22 5.74
CA ALA A 53 -1.48 -11.14 4.96
C ALA A 53 -0.32 -11.73 5.79
N SER A 54 0.34 -10.91 6.60
CA SER A 54 1.42 -11.38 7.49
C SER A 54 0.90 -12.41 8.50
N VAL A 55 -0.29 -12.21 9.06
CA VAL A 55 -0.94 -13.21 9.93
C VAL A 55 -1.26 -14.50 9.17
N ILE A 56 -1.80 -14.42 7.95
CA ILE A 56 -2.06 -15.60 7.12
C ILE A 56 -0.76 -16.37 6.87
N LEU A 57 0.31 -15.67 6.46
CA LEU A 57 1.61 -16.28 6.17
C LEU A 57 2.24 -16.91 7.42
N ALA A 58 2.11 -16.27 8.59
CA ALA A 58 2.57 -16.82 9.85
C ALA A 58 1.84 -18.13 10.20
N LEU A 59 0.50 -18.16 10.02
CA LEU A 59 -0.29 -19.37 10.23
C LEU A 59 0.05 -20.47 9.21
N CYS A 60 0.30 -20.09 7.94
CA CYS A 60 0.80 -21.04 6.93
C CYS A 60 2.11 -21.68 7.36
N SER A 61 3.06 -20.90 7.85
CA SER A 61 4.33 -21.39 8.38
C SER A 61 4.14 -22.31 9.59
N LEU A 62 3.27 -21.94 10.53
CA LEU A 62 2.98 -22.74 11.74
C LEU A 62 2.30 -24.07 11.44
N TRP A 63 1.50 -24.13 10.38
CA TRP A 63 0.73 -25.32 10.00
C TRP A 63 1.33 -26.11 8.84
N GLU A 64 2.50 -25.66 8.35
CA GLU A 64 3.20 -26.26 7.19
C GLU A 64 2.32 -26.31 5.93
N VAL A 65 1.53 -25.24 5.72
CA VAL A 65 0.68 -25.06 4.53
C VAL A 65 1.34 -24.08 3.58
N GLY A 66 1.32 -24.39 2.29
CA GLY A 66 1.85 -23.47 1.27
C GLY A 66 1.00 -22.20 1.15
N ALA A 67 1.63 -21.03 1.05
CA ALA A 67 0.93 -19.76 0.84
C ALA A 67 0.14 -19.72 -0.49
N SER A 68 0.50 -20.56 -1.45
CA SER A 68 -0.20 -20.73 -2.74
C SER A 68 -1.33 -21.76 -2.71
N ASP A 69 -1.65 -22.39 -1.57
CA ASP A 69 -2.82 -23.26 -1.42
C ASP A 69 -4.10 -22.46 -1.76
N GLU A 70 -4.94 -23.01 -2.62
CA GLU A 70 -6.17 -22.34 -3.08
C GLU A 70 -7.07 -21.87 -1.94
N ARG A 71 -7.11 -22.62 -0.82
CA ARG A 71 -7.86 -22.26 0.39
C ARG A 71 -7.26 -21.01 1.05
N VAL A 72 -5.92 -20.92 1.13
CA VAL A 72 -5.23 -19.75 1.68
C VAL A 72 -5.54 -18.52 0.83
N VAL A 73 -5.38 -18.62 -0.49
CA VAL A 73 -5.69 -17.53 -1.43
C VAL A 73 -7.17 -17.13 -1.35
N SER A 74 -8.07 -18.09 -1.25
CA SER A 74 -9.51 -17.82 -1.07
C SER A 74 -9.80 -17.08 0.22
N VAL A 75 -9.18 -17.48 1.34
CA VAL A 75 -9.30 -16.76 2.61
C VAL A 75 -8.77 -15.34 2.47
N ALA A 76 -7.59 -15.15 1.91
CA ALA A 76 -7.00 -13.82 1.73
C ALA A 76 -7.93 -12.89 0.93
N ARG A 77 -8.43 -13.34 -0.23
CA ARG A 77 -9.40 -12.58 -1.04
C ARG A 77 -10.67 -12.25 -0.28
N SER A 78 -11.15 -13.19 0.55
CA SER A 78 -12.35 -12.95 1.36
C SER A 78 -12.17 -11.86 2.41
N VAL A 79 -10.94 -11.66 2.93
CA VAL A 79 -10.62 -10.61 3.91
C VAL A 79 -10.53 -9.25 3.23
N GLY A 80 -9.89 -9.18 2.05
CA GLY A 80 -9.78 -7.97 1.26
C GLY A 80 -8.99 -8.21 -0.03
N ALA A 81 -9.27 -7.42 -1.07
CA ALA A 81 -8.60 -7.55 -2.37
C ALA A 81 -7.07 -7.44 -2.25
N ASP A 82 -6.59 -6.41 -1.54
CA ASP A 82 -5.16 -6.17 -1.37
C ASP A 82 -4.48 -7.25 -0.49
N VAL A 83 -5.23 -7.98 0.35
CA VAL A 83 -4.64 -9.04 1.20
C VAL A 83 -4.05 -10.16 0.36
N ALA A 84 -4.72 -10.54 -0.73
CA ALA A 84 -4.21 -11.56 -1.64
C ALA A 84 -2.92 -11.13 -2.34
N PHE A 85 -2.78 -9.85 -2.70
CA PHE A 85 -1.55 -9.29 -3.25
C PHE A 85 -0.37 -9.43 -2.28
N PHE A 86 -0.58 -9.15 -0.99
CA PHE A 86 0.49 -9.20 0.02
C PHE A 86 0.92 -10.62 0.40
N LEU A 87 0.29 -11.69 -0.10
CA LEU A 87 0.80 -13.05 0.08
C LEU A 87 2.08 -13.30 -0.72
N ASP A 88 2.23 -12.65 -1.89
CA ASP A 88 3.40 -12.73 -2.77
C ASP A 88 3.57 -11.39 -3.51
N PRO A 89 3.94 -10.31 -2.79
CA PRO A 89 4.01 -8.97 -3.35
C PRO A 89 5.18 -8.84 -4.31
N ARG A 90 4.87 -8.42 -5.52
CA ARG A 90 5.82 -8.09 -6.59
C ARG A 90 5.23 -7.05 -7.53
N PRO A 91 6.03 -6.33 -8.31
CA PRO A 91 5.48 -5.42 -9.33
C PRO A 91 4.53 -6.18 -10.24
N SER A 92 3.26 -5.77 -10.27
CA SER A 92 2.20 -6.53 -10.92
C SER A 92 1.13 -5.63 -11.52
N TYR A 93 0.54 -6.10 -12.62
CA TYR A 93 -0.71 -5.57 -13.14
C TYR A 93 -1.86 -6.47 -12.69
N LEU A 94 -2.76 -5.89 -11.93
CA LEU A 94 -3.93 -6.57 -11.38
C LEU A 94 -5.21 -6.06 -12.07
N ALA A 95 -6.17 -6.95 -12.26
CA ALA A 95 -7.50 -6.65 -12.77
C ALA A 95 -8.56 -6.94 -11.69
N GLY A 96 -9.84 -6.79 -12.07
CA GLY A 96 -10.96 -6.99 -11.15
C GLY A 96 -11.00 -5.89 -10.10
N ALA A 97 -11.15 -6.27 -8.86
CA ALA A 97 -11.05 -5.37 -7.69
C ALA A 97 -9.59 -5.18 -7.21
N GLY A 98 -8.58 -5.53 -8.02
CA GLY A 98 -7.17 -5.61 -7.63
C GLY A 98 -6.78 -6.99 -7.09
N ASP A 99 -7.58 -8.00 -7.33
CA ASP A 99 -7.43 -9.37 -6.80
C ASP A 99 -7.09 -10.42 -7.87
N VAL A 100 -7.09 -10.02 -9.15
CA VAL A 100 -6.78 -10.90 -10.28
C VAL A 100 -5.43 -10.54 -10.87
N LEU A 101 -4.41 -11.37 -10.64
CA LEU A 101 -3.09 -11.19 -11.24
C LEU A 101 -3.17 -11.42 -12.77
N VAL A 102 -2.80 -10.42 -13.54
CA VAL A 102 -2.74 -10.48 -15.01
C VAL A 102 -1.30 -10.65 -15.47
N GLU A 103 -0.38 -9.87 -14.90
CA GLU A 103 1.02 -9.83 -15.33
C GLU A 103 1.91 -9.42 -14.14
N SER A 104 3.09 -10.00 -14.05
CA SER A 104 4.14 -9.62 -13.10
C SER A 104 5.36 -9.12 -13.85
N TYR A 105 6.08 -8.17 -13.22
CA TYR A 105 7.25 -7.52 -13.80
C TYR A 105 8.50 -7.78 -12.97
N PRO A 106 9.70 -7.59 -13.56
CA PRO A 106 10.94 -7.57 -12.80
C PRO A 106 10.91 -6.50 -11.70
N GLU A 107 11.61 -6.78 -10.63
CA GLU A 107 11.82 -5.79 -9.58
C GLU A 107 12.62 -4.60 -10.12
N LEU A 108 12.25 -3.39 -9.70
CA LEU A 108 12.94 -2.17 -10.11
C LEU A 108 14.20 -1.87 -9.26
N GLY A 109 14.64 -2.85 -8.46
CA GLY A 109 15.78 -2.63 -7.55
C GLY A 109 15.45 -1.64 -6.43
N ASP A 110 16.43 -1.27 -5.63
CA ASP A 110 16.30 -0.40 -4.46
C ASP A 110 15.96 1.06 -4.86
N VAL A 111 14.73 1.29 -5.31
CA VAL A 111 14.27 2.63 -5.71
C VAL A 111 13.98 3.45 -4.46
N PRO A 112 14.64 4.62 -4.27
CA PRO A 112 14.38 5.48 -3.13
C PRO A 112 12.99 6.11 -3.21
N ILE A 113 12.21 5.95 -2.14
CA ILE A 113 10.83 6.43 -2.03
C ILE A 113 10.72 7.34 -0.81
N LEU A 114 10.11 8.48 -0.98
CA LEU A 114 9.62 9.33 0.10
C LEU A 114 8.10 9.20 0.18
N LEU A 115 7.60 8.89 1.36
CA LEU A 115 6.19 8.90 1.69
C LEU A 115 5.88 10.16 2.50
N VAL A 116 4.87 10.91 2.11
CA VAL A 116 4.39 12.09 2.84
C VAL A 116 2.88 12.03 2.98
N ARG A 117 2.39 12.26 4.20
CA ARG A 117 0.97 12.22 4.50
C ARG A 117 0.57 13.42 5.35
N PRO A 118 -0.46 14.20 4.99
CA PRO A 118 -1.04 15.21 5.86
C PRO A 118 -1.69 14.56 7.09
N ARG A 119 -2.12 15.38 8.04
CA ARG A 119 -2.73 14.86 9.29
C ARG A 119 -4.03 14.12 9.04
N ALA A 120 -4.82 14.58 8.08
CA ALA A 120 -6.08 13.94 7.72
C ALA A 120 -5.82 12.67 6.87
N GLY A 121 -6.64 11.65 7.07
CA GLY A 121 -6.67 10.43 6.26
C GLY A 121 -7.89 10.42 5.33
N VAL A 122 -7.82 9.59 4.30
CA VAL A 122 -8.95 9.36 3.39
C VAL A 122 -9.52 7.97 3.66
N PRO A 123 -10.75 7.85 4.20
CA PRO A 123 -11.42 6.57 4.27
C PRO A 123 -11.63 6.01 2.85
N THR A 124 -11.26 4.75 2.63
CA THR A 124 -11.31 4.15 1.28
C THR A 124 -12.72 4.19 0.67
N ALA A 125 -13.75 3.96 1.49
CA ALA A 125 -15.14 4.04 1.03
C ALA A 125 -15.52 5.45 0.53
N ASP A 126 -15.04 6.49 1.21
CA ASP A 126 -15.30 7.89 0.84
C ASP A 126 -14.58 8.25 -0.47
N ALA A 127 -13.35 7.74 -0.67
CA ALA A 127 -12.62 7.93 -1.92
C ALA A 127 -13.37 7.34 -3.12
N PHE A 128 -13.88 6.11 -2.99
CA PHE A 128 -14.69 5.48 -4.04
C PHE A 128 -16.02 6.20 -4.25
N GLY A 129 -16.72 6.61 -3.19
CA GLY A 129 -17.94 7.40 -3.30
C GLY A 129 -17.72 8.73 -4.04
N ALA A 130 -16.66 9.46 -3.67
CA ALA A 130 -16.30 10.70 -4.35
C ALA A 130 -15.82 10.50 -5.80
N PHE A 131 -15.23 9.34 -6.10
CA PHE A 131 -14.89 8.95 -7.47
C PHE A 131 -16.15 8.67 -8.30
N ASP A 132 -17.11 7.93 -7.76
CA ASP A 132 -18.37 7.59 -8.46
C ASP A 132 -19.20 8.85 -8.77
N GLU A 133 -19.17 9.85 -7.90
CA GLU A 133 -19.80 11.15 -8.15
C GLU A 133 -19.14 11.94 -9.30
N ARG A 134 -17.82 11.84 -9.42
CA ARG A 134 -17.01 12.54 -10.43
C ARG A 134 -15.86 11.67 -10.90
N PRO A 135 -16.11 10.70 -11.80
CA PRO A 135 -15.10 9.79 -12.29
C PRO A 135 -13.98 10.52 -13.06
N ALA A 136 -12.74 10.19 -12.73
CA ALA A 136 -11.62 10.59 -13.57
C ALA A 136 -11.54 9.68 -14.81
N SER A 137 -11.08 10.23 -15.93
CA SER A 137 -10.90 9.45 -17.14
C SER A 137 -9.82 8.39 -16.92
N PRO A 138 -10.08 7.13 -17.29
CA PRO A 138 -9.05 6.10 -17.19
C PRO A 138 -7.90 6.40 -18.17
N ARG A 139 -6.67 6.09 -17.77
CA ARG A 139 -5.52 6.08 -18.66
C ARG A 139 -5.25 4.65 -19.14
N ASP A 140 -4.71 4.55 -20.35
CA ASP A 140 -4.23 3.27 -20.88
C ASP A 140 -2.96 2.84 -20.12
N ALA A 141 -2.99 1.64 -19.57
CA ALA A 141 -1.87 1.12 -18.77
C ALA A 141 -0.72 0.57 -19.65
N ARG A 142 -0.84 0.53 -20.98
CA ARG A 142 0.17 -0.09 -21.87
C ARG A 142 1.55 0.52 -21.70
N ALA A 143 1.65 1.85 -21.74
CA ALA A 143 2.94 2.52 -21.60
C ALA A 143 3.63 2.21 -20.23
N MET A 144 2.87 2.18 -19.16
CA MET A 144 3.36 1.81 -17.82
C MET A 144 3.83 0.34 -17.79
N ARG A 145 3.02 -0.58 -18.33
CA ARG A 145 3.37 -2.01 -18.42
C ARG A 145 4.64 -2.24 -19.23
N ASP A 146 4.77 -1.54 -20.37
CA ASP A 146 5.98 -1.60 -21.18
C ASP A 146 7.22 -1.04 -20.46
N ALA A 147 7.08 0.04 -19.70
CA ALA A 147 8.14 0.62 -18.89
C ALA A 147 8.59 -0.35 -17.78
N LEU A 148 7.64 -0.93 -17.05
CA LEU A 148 7.91 -1.94 -16.01
C LEU A 148 8.59 -3.17 -16.59
N SER A 149 8.15 -3.67 -17.74
CA SER A 149 8.74 -4.84 -18.41
C SER A 149 10.21 -4.62 -18.80
N ARG A 150 10.60 -3.36 -19.10
CA ARG A 150 11.98 -3.00 -19.43
C ARG A 150 12.82 -2.58 -18.24
N GLY A 151 12.22 -2.43 -17.05
CA GLY A 151 12.89 -1.84 -15.89
C GLY A 151 13.26 -0.37 -16.09
N ASP A 152 12.51 0.36 -16.91
CA ASP A 152 12.74 1.76 -17.27
C ASP A 152 12.12 2.68 -16.20
N LEU A 153 12.89 2.99 -15.16
CA LEU A 153 12.42 3.78 -14.03
C LEU A 153 12.00 5.21 -14.43
N GLU A 154 12.67 5.81 -15.42
CA GLU A 154 12.32 7.15 -15.88
C GLU A 154 10.92 7.14 -16.51
N ALA A 155 10.67 6.21 -17.42
CA ALA A 155 9.36 6.04 -18.04
C ALA A 155 8.27 5.64 -17.03
N VAL A 156 8.62 4.88 -15.97
CA VAL A 156 7.71 4.59 -14.85
C VAL A 156 7.35 5.87 -14.11
N CYS A 157 8.33 6.72 -13.77
CA CYS A 157 8.09 8.00 -13.10
C CYS A 157 7.17 8.93 -13.91
N ASP A 158 7.42 9.04 -15.21
CA ASP A 158 6.61 9.86 -16.15
C ASP A 158 5.18 9.31 -16.32
N GLY A 159 5.02 8.00 -16.19
CA GLY A 159 3.76 7.29 -16.31
C GLY A 159 2.91 7.21 -15.05
N LEU A 160 3.39 7.69 -13.90
CA LEU A 160 2.65 7.62 -12.64
C LEU A 160 1.28 8.26 -12.76
N TYR A 161 0.26 7.54 -12.33
CA TYR A 161 -1.12 7.98 -12.40
C TYR A 161 -2.00 7.24 -11.40
N ASN A 162 -2.91 7.98 -10.77
CA ASN A 162 -3.94 7.42 -9.91
C ASN A 162 -5.29 8.09 -10.20
N ASN A 163 -6.26 7.35 -10.71
CA ASN A 163 -7.59 7.87 -11.01
C ASN A 163 -8.41 8.20 -9.75
N LEU A 164 -8.08 7.62 -8.59
CA LEU A 164 -8.64 8.02 -7.29
C LEU A 164 -7.99 9.30 -6.74
N GLY A 165 -6.83 9.72 -7.25
CA GLY A 165 -6.13 10.91 -6.81
C GLY A 165 -7.04 12.15 -6.76
N PRO A 166 -7.75 12.53 -7.83
CA PRO A 166 -8.66 13.68 -7.80
C PRO A 166 -9.78 13.57 -6.75
N ALA A 167 -10.23 12.36 -6.41
CA ALA A 167 -11.19 12.13 -5.34
C ALA A 167 -10.55 12.34 -3.96
N ALA A 168 -9.36 11.80 -3.74
CA ALA A 168 -8.59 12.02 -2.51
C ALA A 168 -8.34 13.52 -2.25
N LEU A 169 -7.91 14.26 -3.27
CA LEU A 169 -7.67 15.71 -3.18
C LEU A 169 -8.94 16.53 -2.84
N ARG A 170 -10.12 16.04 -3.21
CA ARG A 170 -11.39 16.69 -2.82
C ARG A 170 -11.74 16.43 -1.36
N ILE A 171 -11.43 15.25 -0.84
CA ILE A 171 -11.70 14.87 0.56
C ILE A 171 -10.67 15.51 1.49
N VAL A 172 -9.40 15.46 1.11
CA VAL A 172 -8.28 16.05 1.85
C VAL A 172 -7.54 17.04 0.93
N PRO A 173 -7.98 18.32 0.85
CA PRO A 173 -7.34 19.31 -0.01
C PRO A 173 -5.85 19.55 0.30
N GLU A 174 -5.38 19.21 1.49
CA GLU A 174 -3.98 19.30 1.89
C GLU A 174 -3.09 18.34 1.06
N ASP A 175 -3.64 17.24 0.51
CA ASP A 175 -2.91 16.36 -0.42
C ASP A 175 -2.43 17.12 -1.67
N ALA A 176 -3.18 18.13 -2.14
CA ALA A 176 -2.75 18.99 -3.24
C ALA A 176 -1.54 19.84 -2.84
N VAL A 177 -1.51 20.33 -1.60
CA VAL A 177 -0.37 21.09 -1.07
C VAL A 177 0.87 20.20 -0.97
N VAL A 178 0.71 18.95 -0.52
CA VAL A 178 1.78 17.95 -0.49
C VAL A 178 2.33 17.68 -1.90
N CYS A 179 1.44 17.43 -2.87
CA CYS A 179 1.84 17.22 -4.26
C CYS A 179 2.61 18.42 -4.85
N GLU A 180 2.12 19.64 -4.61
CA GLU A 180 2.77 20.86 -5.06
C GLU A 180 4.14 21.07 -4.40
N TRP A 181 4.22 20.83 -3.09
CA TRP A 181 5.48 20.93 -2.34
C TRP A 181 6.51 19.91 -2.86
N LEU A 182 6.12 18.64 -3.02
CA LEU A 182 7.00 17.59 -3.55
C LEU A 182 7.45 17.90 -4.99
N GLY A 183 6.54 18.37 -5.84
CA GLY A 183 6.87 18.70 -7.24
C GLY A 183 7.86 19.86 -7.43
N ARG A 184 8.09 20.65 -6.37
CA ARG A 184 9.09 21.72 -6.36
C ARG A 184 10.45 21.30 -5.80
N GLN A 185 10.54 20.07 -5.26
CA GLN A 185 11.79 19.61 -4.66
C GLN A 185 12.76 19.10 -5.73
N GLU A 186 13.97 19.59 -5.69
CA GLU A 186 15.06 19.02 -6.46
C GLU A 186 15.31 17.57 -6.02
N GLY A 187 15.59 16.67 -6.97
CA GLY A 187 15.81 15.24 -6.71
C GLY A 187 14.55 14.42 -6.57
N VAL A 188 13.35 14.97 -6.84
CA VAL A 188 12.11 14.23 -7.02
C VAL A 188 11.87 13.98 -8.51
N ARG A 189 11.84 12.71 -8.92
CA ARG A 189 11.65 12.27 -10.32
C ARG A 189 10.21 12.10 -10.72
N GLY A 190 9.35 11.72 -9.78
CA GLY A 190 7.93 11.48 -10.01
C GLY A 190 7.19 11.35 -8.69
N LEU A 191 5.91 11.65 -8.69
CA LEU A 191 5.07 11.57 -7.49
C LEU A 191 3.65 11.17 -7.84
N CYS A 192 2.96 10.54 -6.90
CA CYS A 192 1.55 10.19 -7.06
C CYS A 192 0.89 9.97 -5.70
N VAL A 193 -0.40 10.23 -5.61
CA VAL A 193 -1.22 9.77 -4.47
C VAL A 193 -1.28 8.25 -4.50
N THR A 194 -1.03 7.58 -3.38
CA THR A 194 -1.09 6.11 -3.31
C THR A 194 -2.48 5.62 -2.91
N GLY A 195 -2.98 4.62 -3.63
CA GLY A 195 -4.26 3.99 -3.36
C GLY A 195 -5.42 5.00 -3.28
N SER A 196 -6.21 4.92 -2.22
CA SER A 196 -7.30 5.87 -1.92
C SER A 196 -6.82 7.21 -1.34
N GLY A 197 -5.49 7.39 -1.10
CA GLY A 197 -4.95 8.53 -0.38
C GLY A 197 -5.01 8.28 1.15
N SER A 198 -4.58 9.21 1.96
CA SER A 198 -4.05 10.55 1.73
C SER A 198 -2.52 10.60 1.54
N CYS A 199 -1.83 9.46 1.52
CA CYS A 199 -0.39 9.51 1.34
C CYS A 199 -0.03 9.80 -0.11
N VAL A 200 0.97 10.65 -0.31
CA VAL A 200 1.63 10.88 -1.58
C VAL A 200 3.01 10.24 -1.50
N PHE A 201 3.36 9.40 -2.47
CA PHE A 201 4.73 8.94 -2.60
C PHE A 201 5.48 9.73 -3.66
N ALA A 202 6.78 9.90 -3.45
CA ALA A 202 7.68 10.47 -4.43
C ALA A 202 8.86 9.53 -4.67
N VAL A 203 9.24 9.33 -5.93
CA VAL A 203 10.47 8.65 -6.31
C VAL A 203 11.59 9.67 -6.25
N CYS A 204 12.64 9.37 -5.48
CA CYS A 204 13.79 10.27 -5.28
C CYS A 204 15.03 9.75 -6.01
N ASP A 205 15.98 10.66 -6.27
CA ASP A 205 17.26 10.30 -6.89
C ASP A 205 18.10 9.40 -5.99
N THR A 206 18.10 9.68 -4.69
CA THR A 206 18.87 8.93 -3.70
C THR A 206 18.06 8.74 -2.40
N HIS A 207 18.42 7.72 -1.63
CA HIS A 207 17.81 7.51 -0.31
C HIS A 207 18.17 8.64 0.67
N GLU A 208 19.39 9.20 0.58
CA GLU A 208 19.79 10.36 1.38
C GLU A 208 18.86 11.54 1.12
N ARG A 209 18.56 11.80 -0.16
CA ARG A 209 17.61 12.86 -0.53
C ARG A 209 16.22 12.63 0.00
N ALA A 210 15.74 11.38 -0.04
CA ALA A 210 14.44 11.01 0.57
C ALA A 210 14.44 11.28 2.09
N CYS A 211 15.53 10.96 2.79
CA CYS A 211 15.69 11.23 4.23
C CYS A 211 15.67 12.74 4.53
N ASP A 212 16.42 13.55 3.78
CA ASP A 212 16.46 15.01 3.95
C ASP A 212 15.08 15.63 3.76
N LEU A 213 14.38 15.22 2.71
CA LEU A 213 13.02 15.70 2.43
C LEU A 213 12.00 15.22 3.47
N ALA A 214 12.17 14.01 4.02
CA ALA A 214 11.31 13.52 5.10
C ALA A 214 11.46 14.38 6.35
N GLY A 215 12.70 14.69 6.77
CA GLY A 215 12.95 15.62 7.87
C GLY A 215 12.35 17.00 7.60
N HIS A 216 12.55 17.54 6.41
CA HIS A 216 12.02 18.86 6.03
C HIS A 216 10.48 18.89 6.03
N ALA A 217 9.81 17.85 5.52
CA ALA A 217 8.36 17.74 5.54
C ALA A 217 7.80 17.73 6.97
N LEU A 218 8.44 16.98 7.87
CA LEU A 218 8.05 16.92 9.27
C LEU A 218 8.27 18.26 9.99
N ASP A 219 9.47 18.83 9.86
CA ASP A 219 9.89 20.02 10.62
C ASP A 219 9.17 21.30 10.19
N THR A 220 8.89 21.46 8.89
CA THR A 220 8.34 22.70 8.36
C THR A 220 6.84 22.67 8.14
N GLN A 221 6.26 21.49 7.84
CA GLN A 221 4.84 21.33 7.55
C GLN A 221 4.09 20.54 8.63
N GLY A 222 4.81 19.81 9.47
CA GLY A 222 4.23 18.91 10.47
C GLY A 222 3.53 17.69 9.86
N TRP A 223 3.88 17.31 8.63
CA TRP A 223 3.37 16.12 7.97
C TRP A 223 4.11 14.87 8.44
N TRP A 224 3.37 13.77 8.55
CA TRP A 224 4.02 12.49 8.70
C TRP A 224 4.81 12.17 7.42
N SER A 225 6.03 11.71 7.58
CA SER A 225 6.91 11.39 6.47
C SER A 225 7.80 10.19 6.79
N CYS A 226 8.14 9.43 5.77
CA CYS A 226 9.02 8.27 5.89
C CYS A 226 9.83 8.11 4.60
N ALA A 227 11.16 8.09 4.73
CA ALA A 227 12.03 7.67 3.66
C ALA A 227 12.18 6.14 3.69
N THR A 228 12.04 5.51 2.54
CA THR A 228 12.13 4.06 2.37
C THR A 228 12.67 3.73 0.98
N MET A 229 12.71 2.45 0.65
CA MET A 229 13.08 1.96 -0.68
C MET A 229 12.11 0.84 -1.08
N THR A 230 11.99 0.59 -2.38
CA THR A 230 11.34 -0.64 -2.85
C THR A 230 12.16 -1.85 -2.41
N VAL A 231 11.47 -2.93 -2.08
CA VAL A 231 12.08 -4.19 -1.66
C VAL A 231 11.67 -5.32 -2.59
N GLY A 232 12.58 -6.25 -2.84
CA GLY A 232 12.35 -7.38 -3.72
C GLY A 232 11.69 -8.59 -3.07
N SER A 233 11.36 -8.53 -1.78
CA SER A 233 10.74 -9.64 -1.06
C SER A 233 9.58 -9.17 -0.19
N GLY A 234 8.55 -10.03 -0.07
CA GLY A 234 7.42 -9.81 0.84
C GLY A 234 7.81 -9.94 2.32
N ALA A 235 6.82 -10.26 3.16
CA ALA A 235 7.00 -10.40 4.59
C ALA A 235 8.15 -11.37 4.93
N GLN A 236 9.06 -10.92 5.78
CA GLN A 236 10.13 -11.75 6.32
C GLN A 236 9.73 -12.21 7.72
N PHE A 237 9.91 -13.51 7.98
CA PHE A 237 9.72 -14.09 9.31
C PHE A 237 11.06 -14.18 10.02
N CYS A 238 11.13 -13.63 11.22
CA CYS A 238 12.29 -13.74 12.11
C CYS A 238 12.14 -14.94 13.03
#